data_13a6703f5b800e2b7c4f958dcd6562af
#
_entry.id   13a6703f5b800e2b7c4f958dcd6562af
#
_cell.length_a   1.000
_cell.length_b   1.000
_cell.length_c   1.000
_cell.angle_alpha   90.00
_cell.angle_beta   90.00
_cell.angle_gamma   90.00
#
_symmetry.space_group_name_H-M   'P 1'
#
loop_
_entity.id
_entity.type
_entity.pdbx_description
1 polymer ?
#
loop_
_entity_poly.entity_id
_entity_poly.type
_entity_poly.pdbx_seq_one_letter_code
_entity_poly.pdbx_strand_id
1 'polypeptide(L)'
;MGQRNGKDLKVLLVEDFEDTRLFLRLALEDHGFIVFEAENGEKAVENANRENPDVILMDLTMPLMDGFAAAKLIRQNEQLKNVPIIAITAHQETDFRSDARASGFDAYVTKPIDVNWLKELIDGLLL
;
A
#
# COMPACT_ATOMS: atom_id res chain seq x y z
N MET A 1 22.02 -15.57 2.61
CA MET A 1 20.93 -15.03 2.09
C MET A 1 19.99 -14.61 3.09
N GLY A 2 19.11 -14.28 2.87
CA GLY A 2 18.16 -14.19 3.81
C GLY A 2 17.67 -12.84 4.17
N GLN A 3 18.49 -11.85 4.12
CA GLN A 3 17.99 -10.55 4.47
C GLN A 3 17.28 -9.91 3.30
N ARG A 4 16.03 -9.55 3.52
CA ARG A 4 15.29 -8.76 2.56
C ARG A 4 15.59 -7.29 2.84
N ASN A 5 15.80 -6.52 1.79
CA ASN A 5 16.00 -5.08 1.93
C ASN A 5 15.17 -4.41 0.86
N GLY A 6 15.28 -3.10 0.70
CA GLY A 6 14.49 -2.37 -0.28
C GLY A 6 14.63 -2.87 -1.70
N LYS A 7 15.78 -3.45 -2.00
CA LYS A 7 15.99 -4.05 -3.31
C LYS A 7 15.17 -5.31 -3.42
N ASP A 8 14.55 -5.50 -4.55
CA ASP A 8 13.78 -6.70 -4.87
C ASP A 8 12.44 -6.82 -4.18
N LEU A 9 12.11 -5.93 -3.24
CA LEU A 9 10.78 -5.94 -2.63
C LEU A 9 9.79 -5.29 -3.57
N LYS A 10 8.65 -5.96 -3.74
CA LYS A 10 7.59 -5.49 -4.63
C LYS A 10 6.58 -4.68 -3.84
N VAL A 11 6.31 -3.47 -4.31
CA VAL A 11 5.32 -2.57 -3.71
C VAL A 11 4.21 -2.35 -4.72
N LEU A 12 2.98 -2.58 -4.30
CA LEU A 12 1.82 -2.19 -5.09
C LEU A 12 1.35 -0.84 -4.57
N LEU A 13 1.39 0.16 -5.42
CA LEU A 13 1.00 1.53 -5.07
C LEU A 13 -0.35 1.83 -5.68
N VAL A 14 -1.34 2.07 -4.84
CA VAL A 14 -2.71 2.34 -5.27
C VAL A 14 -3.05 3.78 -4.95
N GLU A 15 -3.19 4.60 -5.98
CA GLU A 15 -3.43 6.02 -5.87
C GLU A 15 -4.08 6.50 -7.15
N ASP A 16 -5.22 7.19 -7.05
CA ASP A 16 -5.94 7.64 -8.23
C ASP A 16 -5.38 8.92 -8.84
N PHE A 17 -4.73 9.76 -8.05
CA PHE A 17 -4.18 11.02 -8.55
C PHE A 17 -2.84 10.77 -9.21
N GLU A 18 -2.78 11.01 -10.51
CA GLU A 18 -1.62 10.62 -11.33
C GLU A 18 -0.32 11.25 -10.86
N ASP A 19 -0.34 12.54 -10.51
CA ASP A 19 0.88 13.22 -10.09
C ASP A 19 1.42 12.67 -8.78
N THR A 20 0.53 12.40 -7.82
CA THR A 20 0.94 11.82 -6.55
C THR A 20 1.47 10.42 -6.74
N ARG A 21 0.80 9.64 -7.60
CA ARG A 21 1.23 8.27 -7.89
C ARG A 21 2.62 8.26 -8.51
N LEU A 22 2.86 9.16 -9.48
CA LEU A 22 4.17 9.24 -10.12
C LEU A 22 5.25 9.64 -9.12
N PHE A 23 4.97 10.65 -8.28
CA PHE A 23 5.94 11.10 -7.29
C PHE A 23 6.32 9.96 -6.35
N LEU A 24 5.33 9.26 -5.83
CA LEU A 24 5.58 8.17 -4.89
C LEU A 24 6.31 7.00 -5.55
N ARG A 25 5.94 6.68 -6.79
CA ARG A 25 6.62 5.61 -7.51
C ARG A 25 8.10 5.91 -7.67
N LEU A 26 8.41 7.12 -8.13
CA LEU A 26 9.81 7.48 -8.36
C LEU A 26 10.60 7.48 -7.07
N ALA A 27 9.99 7.99 -6.00
CA ALA A 27 10.68 8.03 -4.70
C ALA A 27 10.92 6.62 -4.16
N LEU A 28 9.95 5.72 -4.31
CA LEU A 28 10.11 4.34 -3.84
C LEU A 28 11.13 3.59 -4.69
N GLU A 29 11.11 3.80 -6.00
CA GLU A 29 12.09 3.17 -6.88
C GLU A 29 13.50 3.64 -6.54
N ASP A 30 13.63 4.90 -6.15
CA ASP A 30 14.92 5.45 -5.74
C ASP A 30 15.46 4.74 -4.49
N HIS A 31 14.58 4.21 -3.66
CA HIS A 31 14.96 3.43 -2.49
C HIS A 31 15.17 1.95 -2.80
N GLY A 32 15.04 1.57 -4.05
CA GLY A 32 15.31 0.19 -4.47
C GLY A 32 14.12 -0.73 -4.56
N PHE A 33 12.91 -0.20 -4.36
CA PHE A 33 11.70 -1.02 -4.48
C PHE A 33 11.31 -1.21 -5.93
N ILE A 34 10.66 -2.33 -6.21
CA ILE A 34 10.02 -2.59 -7.50
C ILE A 34 8.56 -2.19 -7.33
N VAL A 35 8.10 -1.21 -8.11
CA VAL A 35 6.77 -0.64 -7.91
C VAL A 35 5.82 -1.00 -9.03
N PHE A 36 4.67 -1.53 -8.65
CA PHE A 36 3.53 -1.73 -9.54
C PHE A 36 2.48 -0.71 -9.18
N GLU A 37 1.75 -0.19 -10.16
CA GLU A 37 0.79 0.88 -9.93
C GLU A 37 -0.63 0.41 -10.21
N ALA A 38 -1.57 0.95 -9.44
CA ALA A 38 -2.99 0.78 -9.69
C ALA A 38 -3.66 2.13 -9.46
N GLU A 39 -4.58 2.48 -10.35
CA GLU A 39 -5.21 3.79 -10.29
C GLU A 39 -6.55 3.77 -9.57
N ASN A 40 -7.03 2.59 -9.20
CA ASN A 40 -8.29 2.47 -8.45
C ASN A 40 -8.32 1.12 -7.74
N GLY A 41 -9.40 0.90 -6.97
CA GLY A 41 -9.52 -0.31 -6.17
C GLY A 41 -9.64 -1.58 -6.99
N GLU A 42 -10.34 -1.54 -8.12
CA GLU A 42 -10.46 -2.71 -8.97
C GLU A 42 -9.12 -3.13 -9.53
N LYS A 43 -8.36 -2.16 -10.03
CA LYS A 43 -7.02 -2.45 -10.55
C LYS A 43 -6.10 -2.94 -9.44
N ALA A 44 -6.29 -2.43 -8.22
CA ALA A 44 -5.51 -2.86 -7.08
C ALA A 44 -5.72 -4.35 -6.81
N VAL A 45 -6.97 -4.81 -6.83
CA VAL A 45 -7.27 -6.21 -6.61
C VAL A 45 -6.67 -7.08 -7.71
N GLU A 46 -6.85 -6.67 -8.98
CA GLU A 46 -6.28 -7.40 -10.11
C GLU A 46 -4.77 -7.51 -10.00
N ASN A 47 -4.12 -6.38 -9.74
CA ASN A 47 -2.65 -6.35 -9.72
C ASN A 47 -2.10 -7.09 -8.51
N ALA A 48 -2.77 -7.01 -7.36
CA ALA A 48 -2.32 -7.75 -6.18
C ALA A 48 -2.38 -9.25 -6.44
N ASN A 49 -3.45 -9.72 -7.07
CA ASN A 49 -3.59 -11.15 -7.36
C ASN A 49 -2.56 -11.63 -8.39
N ARG A 50 -2.20 -10.76 -9.34
CA ARG A 50 -1.26 -11.13 -10.40
C ARG A 50 0.19 -11.05 -9.95
N GLU A 51 0.53 -9.99 -9.23
CA GLU A 51 1.93 -9.69 -8.92
C GLU A 51 2.42 -10.21 -7.57
N ASN A 52 1.50 -10.53 -6.67
CA ASN A 52 1.84 -10.96 -5.31
C ASN A 52 2.85 -10.03 -4.66
N PRO A 53 2.48 -8.76 -4.43
CA PRO A 53 3.41 -7.79 -3.87
C PRO A 53 3.80 -8.15 -2.43
N ASP A 54 4.93 -7.62 -2.00
CA ASP A 54 5.40 -7.79 -0.64
C ASP A 54 4.74 -6.80 0.32
N VAL A 55 4.28 -5.67 -0.19
CA VAL A 55 3.57 -4.67 0.59
C VAL A 55 2.66 -3.87 -0.34
N ILE A 56 1.54 -3.40 0.20
CA ILE A 56 0.58 -2.61 -0.57
C ILE A 56 0.40 -1.26 0.11
N LEU A 57 0.53 -0.19 -0.67
CA LEU A 57 0.22 1.16 -0.23
C LEU A 57 -1.09 1.55 -0.88
N MET A 58 -2.09 1.84 -0.07
CA MET A 58 -3.44 2.03 -0.59
C MET A 58 -4.09 3.31 -0.13
N ASP A 59 -4.42 4.19 -1.08
CA ASP A 59 -5.22 5.36 -0.78
C ASP A 59 -6.61 4.89 -0.37
N LEU A 60 -7.14 5.46 0.69
CA LEU A 60 -8.45 5.07 1.19
C LEU A 60 -9.60 5.73 0.45
N THR A 61 -9.33 6.86 -0.20
CA THR A 61 -10.37 7.63 -0.89
C THR A 61 -10.12 7.58 -2.38
N MET A 62 -10.87 6.71 -3.06
CA MET A 62 -10.73 6.56 -4.51
C MET A 62 -12.11 6.38 -5.14
N PRO A 63 -12.27 6.77 -6.40
CA PRO A 63 -13.54 6.52 -7.10
C PRO A 63 -13.74 5.03 -7.35
N LEU A 64 -14.97 4.64 -7.62
CA LEU A 64 -15.40 3.29 -7.95
C LEU A 64 -15.35 2.34 -6.76
N MET A 65 -14.19 1.91 -6.37
CA MET A 65 -14.02 1.02 -5.21
C MET A 65 -13.01 1.68 -4.28
N ASP A 66 -13.43 1.99 -3.06
CA ASP A 66 -12.55 2.64 -2.11
C ASP A 66 -11.54 1.64 -1.53
N GLY A 67 -10.56 2.17 -0.79
CA GLY A 67 -9.49 1.35 -0.25
C GLY A 67 -9.96 0.29 0.73
N PHE A 68 -11.02 0.57 1.49
CA PHE A 68 -11.53 -0.42 2.45
C PHE A 68 -12.08 -1.65 1.74
N ALA A 69 -12.88 -1.43 0.69
CA ALA A 69 -13.45 -2.53 -0.06
C ALA A 69 -12.36 -3.32 -0.79
N ALA A 70 -11.39 -2.61 -1.36
CA ALA A 70 -10.29 -3.28 -2.06
C ALA A 70 -9.46 -4.14 -1.11
N ALA A 71 -9.17 -3.63 0.08
CA ALA A 71 -8.38 -4.39 1.06
C ALA A 71 -9.08 -5.68 1.44
N LYS A 72 -10.40 -5.63 1.64
CA LYS A 72 -11.16 -6.84 1.98
C LYS A 72 -11.08 -7.88 0.88
N LEU A 73 -11.21 -7.45 -0.37
CA LEU A 73 -11.12 -8.38 -1.49
C LEU A 73 -9.73 -8.97 -1.64
N ILE A 74 -8.71 -8.17 -1.43
CA ILE A 74 -7.33 -8.66 -1.49
C ILE A 74 -7.08 -9.71 -0.43
N ARG A 75 -7.60 -9.51 0.79
CA ARG A 75 -7.42 -10.47 1.88
C ARG A 75 -8.09 -11.81 1.62
N GLN A 76 -9.04 -11.88 0.70
CA GLN A 76 -9.69 -13.14 0.37
C GLN A 76 -8.78 -14.09 -0.39
N ASN A 77 -7.72 -13.60 -0.99
CA ASN A 77 -6.72 -14.44 -1.65
C ASN A 77 -5.80 -15.02 -0.58
N GLU A 78 -5.72 -16.33 -0.50
CA GLU A 78 -4.92 -17.02 0.52
C GLU A 78 -3.47 -16.57 0.52
N GLN A 79 -2.92 -16.30 -0.65
CA GLN A 79 -1.53 -15.89 -0.77
C GLN A 79 -1.29 -14.48 -0.26
N LEU A 80 -2.36 -13.70 -0.12
CA LEU A 80 -2.25 -12.29 0.28
C LEU A 80 -2.87 -12.00 1.64
N LYS A 81 -3.30 -13.04 2.35
CA LYS A 81 -4.00 -12.78 3.61
C LYS A 81 -3.12 -12.13 4.67
N ASN A 82 -1.81 -12.28 4.56
CA ASN A 82 -0.87 -11.69 5.51
C ASN A 82 0.01 -10.60 4.92
N VAL A 83 -0.23 -10.17 3.67
CA VAL A 83 0.57 -9.12 3.08
C VAL A 83 0.32 -7.81 3.83
N PRO A 84 1.35 -7.07 4.20
CA PRO A 84 1.13 -5.77 4.85
C PRO A 84 0.43 -4.80 3.91
N ILE A 85 -0.62 -4.17 4.40
CA ILE A 85 -1.34 -3.13 3.66
C ILE A 85 -1.28 -1.86 4.48
N ILE A 86 -0.68 -0.82 3.90
CA ILE A 86 -0.53 0.47 4.54
C ILE A 86 -1.54 1.43 3.93
N ALA A 87 -2.41 1.98 4.76
CA ALA A 87 -3.40 2.96 4.29
C ALA A 87 -2.76 4.33 4.14
N ILE A 88 -3.11 5.02 3.07
CA ILE A 88 -2.72 6.40 2.86
C ILE A 88 -3.97 7.25 3.01
N THR A 89 -3.93 8.25 3.88
CA THR A 89 -5.11 9.04 4.17
C THR A 89 -4.75 10.50 4.40
N ALA A 90 -5.70 11.38 4.12
CA ALA A 90 -5.56 12.81 4.43
C ALA A 90 -5.97 13.11 5.88
N HIS A 91 -6.48 12.13 6.60
CA HIS A 91 -7.04 12.34 7.93
C HIS A 91 -6.17 11.71 9.00
N GLN A 92 -6.09 12.36 10.17
CA GLN A 92 -5.33 11.87 11.30
C GLN A 92 -6.23 11.44 12.45
N GLU A 93 -7.42 11.00 12.16
CA GLU A 93 -8.40 10.73 13.18
C GLU A 93 -8.25 9.33 13.76
N THR A 94 -8.40 9.23 15.08
CA THR A 94 -8.30 7.95 15.75
C THR A 94 -9.42 7.00 15.35
N ASP A 95 -10.61 7.52 15.08
CA ASP A 95 -11.72 6.68 14.64
C ASP A 95 -11.41 6.01 13.32
N PHE A 96 -10.70 6.70 12.46
CA PHE A 96 -10.31 6.18 11.17
C PHE A 96 -9.38 4.97 11.31
N ARG A 97 -8.56 4.99 12.36
CA ARG A 97 -7.64 3.90 12.63
C ARG A 97 -8.37 2.59 12.96
N SER A 98 -9.44 2.68 13.73
CA SER A 98 -10.26 1.52 14.05
C SER A 98 -10.84 0.88 12.80
N ASP A 99 -11.43 1.71 11.94
CA ASP A 99 -12.04 1.24 10.71
C ASP A 99 -11.00 0.63 9.78
N ALA A 100 -9.82 1.24 9.70
CA ALA A 100 -8.76 0.74 8.87
C ALA A 100 -8.31 -0.65 9.33
N ARG A 101 -8.16 -0.81 10.65
CA ARG A 101 -7.74 -2.10 11.19
C ARG A 101 -8.79 -3.18 10.93
N ALA A 102 -10.06 -2.84 11.09
CA ALA A 102 -11.14 -3.78 10.85
C ALA A 102 -11.19 -4.22 9.39
N SER A 103 -10.73 -3.37 8.48
CA SER A 103 -10.71 -3.69 7.04
C SER A 103 -9.44 -4.39 6.59
N GLY A 104 -8.52 -4.68 7.51
CA GLY A 104 -7.34 -5.44 7.19
C GLY A 104 -6.08 -4.64 6.93
N PHE A 105 -6.07 -3.36 7.31
CA PHE A 105 -4.86 -2.54 7.20
C PHE A 105 -3.95 -2.78 8.39
N ASP A 106 -2.65 -2.79 8.13
CA ASP A 106 -1.65 -3.02 9.17
C ASP A 106 -1.08 -1.72 9.72
N ALA A 107 -1.13 -0.66 8.93
CA ALA A 107 -0.60 0.64 9.34
C ALA A 107 -1.26 1.72 8.49
N TYR A 108 -1.01 2.96 8.84
CA TYR A 108 -1.50 4.07 8.04
C TYR A 108 -0.47 5.19 8.04
N VAL A 109 -0.48 5.98 6.97
CA VAL A 109 0.33 7.20 6.88
C VAL A 109 -0.58 8.32 6.43
N THR A 110 -0.30 9.53 6.89
CA THR A 110 -1.10 10.69 6.53
C THR A 110 -0.37 11.51 5.48
N LYS A 111 -1.14 12.17 4.63
CA LYS A 111 -0.59 13.10 3.64
C LYS A 111 -0.28 14.43 4.32
N PRO A 112 0.78 15.11 3.94
CA PRO A 112 1.76 14.76 2.91
C PRO A 112 2.69 13.65 3.39
N ILE A 113 3.08 12.76 2.48
CA ILE A 113 3.85 11.58 2.84
C ILE A 113 5.34 11.89 2.91
N ASP A 114 5.94 11.55 4.04
CA ASP A 114 7.40 11.58 4.19
C ASP A 114 7.93 10.23 3.72
N VAL A 115 8.58 10.22 2.57
CA VAL A 115 9.01 8.97 1.94
C VAL A 115 10.07 8.24 2.77
N ASN A 116 10.95 8.98 3.44
CA ASN A 116 11.95 8.33 4.29
C ASN A 116 11.29 7.58 5.44
N TRP A 117 10.29 8.20 6.06
CA TRP A 117 9.55 7.56 7.15
C TRP A 117 8.75 6.37 6.62
N LEU A 118 8.18 6.50 5.43
CA LEU A 118 7.44 5.42 4.81
C LEU A 118 8.34 4.21 4.56
N LYS A 119 9.57 4.45 4.09
CA LYS A 119 10.52 3.37 3.88
C LYS A 119 10.82 2.65 5.18
N GLU A 120 11.02 3.40 6.27
CA GLU A 120 11.28 2.79 7.57
C GLU A 120 10.09 1.96 8.03
N LEU A 121 8.88 2.45 7.80
CA LEU A 121 7.68 1.72 8.16
C LEU A 121 7.58 0.41 7.37
N ILE A 122 7.84 0.46 6.08
CA ILE A 122 7.82 -0.74 5.24
C ILE A 122 8.84 -1.75 5.74
N ASP A 123 10.06 -1.30 5.98
CA ASP A 123 11.12 -2.18 6.48
C ASP A 123 10.70 -2.83 7.80
N GLY A 124 10.10 -2.07 8.69
CA GLY A 124 9.66 -2.59 9.96
C GLY A 124 8.56 -3.64 9.84
N LEU A 125 7.67 -3.48 8.89
CA LEU A 125 6.58 -4.44 8.67
C LEU A 125 7.07 -5.73 8.00
N LEU A 126 8.15 -5.65 7.22
CA LEU A 126 8.65 -6.80 6.49
C LEU A 126 9.79 -7.53 7.20
N LEU A 127 10.31 -6.93 8.23
CA LEU A 127 11.36 -7.52 9.03
C LEU A 127 10.82 -7.94 10.39
#